data_8d1a2e8121afb031a447ff71e4fb2542
#
_entry.id   8d1a2e8121afb031a447ff71e4fb2542
#
_cell.length_a   1.000
_cell.length_b   1.000
_cell.length_c   1.000
_cell.angle_alpha   90.00
_cell.angle_beta   90.00
_cell.angle_gamma   90.00
#
_symmetry.space_group_name_H-M   'P 1'
#
loop_
_entity.id
_entity.type
_entity.pdbx_description
1 polymer ?
#
loop_
_entity_poly.entity_id
_entity_poly.type
_entity_poly.pdbx_seq_one_letter_code
_entity_poly.pdbx_strand_id
1 'polypeptide(L)'
;MRKQLAPYGERMTRALDKFIDEYEIRNRWINVGPTRAYLRKGPLYVNGQLWPATVTLANMIVRDSRQRQGCARHVLQWMEGLKGHTIKEKPIQLIYVENVLNERMLAILIRHHWYPVEKTEFPCFYKIL
;
A
#
# COMPACT_ATOMS: atom_id res chain seq x y z
N MET A 1 24.99 14.68 -22.95
CA MET A 1 24.45 13.33 -22.66
C MET A 1 23.29 13.43 -21.68
N ARG A 2 22.12 12.92 -22.04
CA ARG A 2 20.97 12.94 -21.16
C ARG A 2 21.14 11.91 -20.03
N LYS A 3 20.97 12.37 -18.80
CA LYS A 3 20.90 11.47 -17.67
C LYS A 3 19.53 10.76 -17.67
N GLN A 4 19.52 9.45 -17.76
CA GLN A 4 18.29 8.69 -17.71
C GLN A 4 17.73 8.65 -16.29
N LEU A 5 16.41 8.85 -16.19
CA LEU A 5 15.72 8.63 -14.93
C LEU A 5 15.63 7.13 -14.65
N ALA A 6 15.70 6.75 -13.37
CA ALA A 6 15.45 5.38 -12.96
C ALA A 6 14.04 4.95 -13.39
N PRO A 7 13.83 3.65 -13.70
CA PRO A 7 12.50 3.14 -14.03
C PRO A 7 11.48 3.46 -12.95
N TYR A 8 10.21 3.62 -13.35
CA TYR A 8 9.12 3.93 -12.43
C TYR A 8 9.07 2.98 -11.23
N GLY A 9 9.14 1.67 -11.46
CA GLY A 9 9.05 0.67 -10.39
C GLY A 9 10.16 0.85 -9.36
N GLU A 10 11.37 1.11 -9.81
CA GLU A 10 12.51 1.36 -8.92
C GLU A 10 12.33 2.64 -8.10
N ARG A 11 11.87 3.71 -8.74
CA ARG A 11 11.60 4.98 -8.06
C ARG A 11 10.48 4.85 -7.02
N MET A 12 9.41 4.13 -7.36
CA MET A 12 8.30 3.87 -6.46
C MET A 12 8.74 3.04 -5.25
N THR A 13 9.47 1.96 -5.49
CA THR A 13 9.99 1.10 -4.41
C THR A 13 10.87 1.90 -3.47
N ARG A 14 11.76 2.73 -4.00
CA ARG A 14 12.64 3.58 -3.20
C ARG A 14 11.86 4.55 -2.32
N ALA A 15 10.83 5.19 -2.87
CA ALA A 15 9.99 6.11 -2.12
C ALA A 15 9.20 5.40 -1.02
N LEU A 16 8.67 4.21 -1.31
CA LEU A 16 7.93 3.39 -0.34
C LEU A 16 8.85 2.90 0.78
N ASP A 17 10.05 2.42 0.44
CA ASP A 17 11.02 1.97 1.43
C ASP A 17 11.44 3.11 2.36
N LYS A 18 11.63 4.30 1.81
CA LYS A 18 11.93 5.49 2.60
C LYS A 18 10.82 5.79 3.61
N PHE A 19 9.56 5.68 3.19
CA PHE A 19 8.43 5.87 4.09
C PHE A 19 8.46 4.90 5.28
N ILE A 20 8.73 3.63 5.03
CA ILE A 20 8.81 2.61 6.08
C ILE A 20 9.96 2.92 7.06
N ASP A 21 11.08 3.41 6.55
CA ASP A 21 12.27 3.67 7.38
C ASP A 21 12.18 4.97 8.18
N GLU A 22 11.29 5.89 7.84
CA GLU A 22 11.13 7.15 8.55
C GLU A 22 10.36 6.97 9.86
N TYR A 23 11.08 6.91 10.97
CA TYR A 23 10.54 6.60 12.31
C TYR A 23 9.39 7.51 12.74
N GLU A 24 9.52 8.83 12.54
CA GLU A 24 8.54 9.81 12.99
C GLU A 24 7.35 10.01 12.06
N ILE A 25 7.42 9.51 10.85
CA ILE A 25 6.36 9.70 9.85
C ILE A 25 5.34 8.57 9.96
N ARG A 26 4.07 8.93 10.25
CA ARG A 26 2.96 7.97 10.36
C ARG A 26 2.13 7.87 9.08
N ASN A 27 2.11 8.92 8.28
CA ASN A 27 1.37 8.94 7.03
C ASN A 27 2.07 9.86 6.03
N ARG A 28 1.88 9.57 4.76
CA ARG A 28 2.48 10.37 3.69
C ARG A 28 1.79 10.09 2.36
N TRP A 29 1.63 11.16 1.57
CA TRP A 29 1.39 11.04 0.15
C TRP A 29 2.71 10.75 -0.55
N ILE A 30 2.74 9.65 -1.32
CA ILE A 30 3.89 9.29 -2.14
C ILE A 30 3.51 9.55 -3.60
N ASN A 31 4.29 10.42 -4.25
CA ASN A 31 4.04 10.83 -5.63
C ASN A 31 5.21 10.39 -6.50
N VAL A 32 4.97 9.45 -7.40
CA VAL A 32 5.97 8.97 -8.35
C VAL A 32 5.33 8.82 -9.71
N GLY A 33 5.82 9.62 -10.69
CA GLY A 33 5.26 9.62 -12.04
C GLY A 33 3.75 9.82 -12.04
N PRO A 34 2.98 8.90 -12.64
CA PRO A 34 1.51 9.03 -12.73
C PRO A 34 0.77 8.65 -11.46
N THR A 35 1.49 8.21 -10.42
CA THR A 35 0.88 7.61 -9.23
C THR A 35 0.98 8.52 -8.02
N ARG A 36 -0.14 8.64 -7.29
CA ARG A 36 -0.20 9.23 -5.96
C ARG A 36 -0.78 8.20 -5.02
N ALA A 37 -0.03 7.82 -4.00
CA ALA A 37 -0.46 6.84 -3.01
C ALA A 37 -0.40 7.45 -1.62
N TYR A 38 -1.51 7.36 -0.88
CA TYR A 38 -1.55 7.80 0.51
C TYR A 38 -1.43 6.58 1.41
N LEU A 39 -0.33 6.53 2.16
CA LEU A 39 -0.03 5.42 3.05
C LEU A 39 -0.01 5.87 4.50
N ARG A 40 -0.43 4.97 5.38
CA ARG A 40 -0.33 5.12 6.83
C ARG A 40 0.36 3.89 7.41
N LYS A 41 1.05 4.07 8.52
CA LYS A 41 1.66 2.97 9.27
C LYS A 41 1.40 3.18 10.76
N GLY A 42 1.05 2.11 11.45
CA GLY A 42 0.75 2.15 12.87
C GLY A 42 -0.35 1.18 13.26
N PRO A 43 -0.89 1.33 14.48
CA PRO A 43 -1.92 0.41 14.97
C PRO A 43 -3.23 0.59 14.21
N LEU A 44 -3.92 -0.54 13.99
CA LEU A 44 -5.22 -0.58 13.34
C LEU A 44 -6.07 -1.72 13.93
N TYR A 45 -7.36 -1.45 14.15
CA TYR A 45 -8.32 -2.50 14.49
C TYR A 45 -8.94 -3.06 13.21
N VAL A 46 -8.92 -4.38 13.09
CA VAL A 46 -9.56 -5.09 11.97
C VAL A 46 -10.34 -6.26 12.55
N ASN A 47 -11.63 -6.34 12.25
CA ASN A 47 -12.53 -7.38 12.75
C ASN A 47 -12.45 -7.55 14.29
N GLY A 48 -12.36 -6.42 15.01
CA GLY A 48 -12.30 -6.41 16.47
C GLY A 48 -10.96 -6.74 17.10
N GLN A 49 -9.93 -6.97 16.31
CA GLN A 49 -8.58 -7.26 16.78
C GLN A 49 -7.66 -6.07 16.52
N LEU A 50 -6.84 -5.72 17.52
CA LEU A 50 -5.80 -4.71 17.35
C LEU A 50 -4.56 -5.30 16.70
N TRP A 51 -4.10 -4.65 15.63
CA TRP A 51 -2.85 -4.97 14.95
C TRP A 51 -1.87 -3.82 15.16
N PRO A 52 -0.86 -3.98 16.04
CA PRO A 52 -0.01 -2.84 16.44
C PRO A 52 0.84 -2.24 15.34
N ALA A 53 1.28 -3.04 14.37
CA ALA A 53 2.12 -2.58 13.27
C ALA A 53 1.46 -2.98 11.95
N THR A 54 0.71 -2.04 11.37
CA THR A 54 -0.04 -2.22 10.13
C THR A 54 0.39 -1.16 9.13
N VAL A 55 0.51 -1.55 7.87
CA VAL A 55 0.69 -0.61 6.76
C VAL A 55 -0.60 -0.57 5.98
N THR A 56 -1.15 0.64 5.83
CA THR A 56 -2.44 0.87 5.17
C THR A 56 -2.26 1.69 3.91
N LEU A 57 -2.77 1.20 2.80
CA LEU A 57 -2.98 1.99 1.60
C LEU A 57 -4.36 2.64 1.70
N ALA A 58 -4.38 3.93 2.05
CA ALA A 58 -5.61 4.65 2.34
C ALA A 58 -6.23 5.29 1.09
N ASN A 59 -5.42 5.60 0.11
CA ASN A 59 -5.89 6.14 -1.16
C ASN A 59 -4.83 5.90 -2.23
N MET A 60 -5.28 5.74 -3.47
CA MET A 60 -4.39 5.61 -4.60
C MET A 60 -5.02 6.20 -5.84
N ILE A 61 -4.29 7.09 -6.49
CA ILE A 61 -4.71 7.75 -7.72
C ILE A 61 -3.65 7.47 -8.78
N VAL A 62 -4.06 6.89 -9.90
CA VAL A 62 -3.19 6.67 -11.06
C VAL A 62 -3.77 7.46 -12.21
N ARG A 63 -2.92 8.25 -12.89
CA ARG A 63 -3.33 9.01 -14.07
C ARG A 63 -3.97 8.09 -15.11
N ASP A 64 -5.11 8.47 -15.66
CA ASP A 64 -5.94 7.62 -16.54
C ASP A 64 -5.14 6.92 -17.65
N SER A 65 -4.23 7.64 -18.29
CA SER A 65 -3.38 7.09 -19.35
C SER A 65 -2.44 5.97 -18.88
N ARG A 66 -2.28 5.80 -17.55
CA ARG A 66 -1.34 4.84 -16.95
C ARG A 66 -2.01 3.80 -16.07
N GLN A 67 -3.33 3.81 -15.93
CA GLN A 67 -4.04 2.90 -15.01
C GLN A 67 -3.82 1.42 -15.32
N ARG A 68 -3.57 1.06 -16.58
CA ARG A 68 -3.38 -0.33 -17.00
C ARG A 68 -1.92 -0.80 -17.00
N GLN A 69 -0.99 0.00 -16.49
CA GLN A 69 0.44 -0.31 -16.55
C GLN A 69 1.00 -0.92 -15.26
N GLY A 70 0.14 -1.51 -14.44
CA GLY A 70 0.58 -2.23 -13.25
C GLY A 70 1.00 -1.36 -12.07
N CYS A 71 0.70 -0.06 -12.08
CA CYS A 71 1.09 0.85 -11.00
C CYS A 71 0.51 0.42 -9.66
N ALA A 72 -0.79 0.09 -9.63
CA ALA A 72 -1.47 -0.37 -8.43
C ALA A 72 -0.89 -1.70 -7.96
N ARG A 73 -0.69 -2.64 -8.89
CA ARG A 73 -0.14 -3.96 -8.56
C ARG A 73 1.26 -3.83 -7.96
N HIS A 74 2.06 -2.89 -8.46
CA HIS A 74 3.40 -2.67 -7.92
C HIS A 74 3.37 -2.27 -6.43
N VAL A 75 2.48 -1.34 -6.06
CA VAL A 75 2.32 -0.92 -4.66
C VAL A 75 1.84 -2.08 -3.78
N LEU A 76 0.87 -2.85 -4.26
CA LEU A 76 0.35 -4.01 -3.52
C LEU A 76 1.42 -5.09 -3.35
N GLN A 77 2.22 -5.37 -4.37
CA GLN A 77 3.33 -6.32 -4.28
C GLN A 77 4.37 -5.86 -3.26
N TRP A 78 4.68 -4.56 -3.24
CA TRP A 78 5.58 -4.01 -2.25
C TRP A 78 5.03 -4.24 -0.83
N MET A 79 3.74 -4.00 -0.61
CA MET A 79 3.10 -4.25 0.68
C MET A 79 3.20 -5.73 1.07
N GLU A 80 2.94 -6.64 0.14
CA GLU A 80 3.04 -8.08 0.37
C GLU A 80 4.47 -8.52 0.72
N GLY A 81 5.47 -7.76 0.31
CA GLY A 81 6.88 -8.01 0.61
C GLY A 81 7.37 -7.46 1.95
N LEU A 82 6.48 -6.89 2.77
CA LEU A 82 6.88 -6.24 4.03
C LEU A 82 7.11 -7.23 5.19
N LYS A 83 6.89 -8.51 5.00
CA LYS A 83 7.20 -9.52 6.02
C LYS A 83 8.68 -9.42 6.42
N GLY A 84 8.94 -9.33 7.71
CA GLY A 84 10.30 -9.15 8.22
C GLY A 84 10.71 -7.71 8.46
N HIS A 85 9.92 -6.75 7.98
CA HIS A 85 10.13 -5.33 8.30
C HIS A 85 9.41 -4.95 9.60
N THR A 86 9.83 -3.83 10.20
CA THR A 86 9.28 -3.38 11.47
C THR A 86 8.80 -1.92 11.38
N ILE A 87 7.86 -1.59 12.26
CA ILE A 87 7.44 -0.21 12.55
C ILE A 87 7.70 0.01 14.04
N LYS A 88 8.61 0.95 14.36
CA LYS A 88 9.00 1.22 15.76
C LYS A 88 9.33 -0.08 16.51
N GLU A 89 10.18 -0.89 15.89
CA GLU A 89 10.67 -2.17 16.42
C GLU A 89 9.62 -3.28 16.50
N LYS A 90 8.38 -3.03 16.10
CA LYS A 90 7.34 -4.06 16.06
C LYS A 90 7.24 -4.65 14.67
N PRO A 91 7.19 -5.98 14.53
CA PRO A 91 7.07 -6.59 13.21
C PRO A 91 5.75 -6.22 12.54
N ILE A 92 5.81 -5.92 11.24
CA ILE A 92 4.63 -5.65 10.45
C ILE A 92 3.92 -6.98 10.21
N GLN A 93 2.70 -7.12 10.74
CA GLN A 93 1.93 -8.36 10.66
C GLN A 93 0.70 -8.25 9.79
N LEU A 94 0.28 -7.03 9.46
CA LEU A 94 -0.93 -6.80 8.69
C LEU A 94 -0.69 -5.73 7.64
N ILE A 95 -1.23 -5.97 6.45
CA ILE A 95 -1.37 -4.95 5.41
C ILE A 95 -2.84 -4.77 5.10
N TYR A 96 -3.23 -3.53 4.80
CA TYR A 96 -4.64 -3.13 4.71
C TYR A 96 -4.84 -2.15 3.56
N VAL A 97 -5.95 -2.31 2.84
CA VAL A 97 -6.35 -1.37 1.78
C VAL A 97 -7.77 -0.92 2.10
N GLU A 98 -7.97 0.39 2.29
CA GLU A 98 -9.27 0.90 2.68
C GLU A 98 -10.02 1.55 1.52
N ASN A 99 -11.35 1.46 1.58
CA ASN A 99 -12.28 2.18 0.68
C ASN A 99 -11.99 1.94 -0.81
N VAL A 100 -11.98 0.66 -1.19
CA VAL A 100 -11.71 0.27 -2.57
C VAL A 100 -12.95 0.50 -3.44
N LEU A 101 -12.94 1.59 -4.20
CA LEU A 101 -14.04 1.96 -5.10
C LEU A 101 -13.74 1.63 -6.56
N ASN A 102 -12.47 1.39 -6.89
CA ASN A 102 -12.03 1.11 -8.25
C ASN A 102 -12.16 -0.38 -8.55
N GLU A 103 -12.92 -0.73 -9.60
CA GLU A 103 -13.17 -2.11 -9.97
C GLU A 103 -11.90 -2.89 -10.32
N ARG A 104 -10.91 -2.24 -10.93
CA ARG A 104 -9.63 -2.91 -11.26
C ARG A 104 -8.85 -3.24 -10.01
N MET A 105 -8.78 -2.32 -9.07
CA MET A 105 -8.14 -2.56 -7.78
C MET A 105 -8.84 -3.71 -7.05
N LEU A 106 -10.17 -3.70 -7.03
CA LEU A 106 -10.97 -4.76 -6.43
C LEU A 106 -10.63 -6.12 -7.03
N ALA A 107 -10.58 -6.21 -8.38
CA ALA A 107 -10.24 -7.44 -9.07
C ALA A 107 -8.83 -7.93 -8.74
N ILE A 108 -7.86 -7.02 -8.63
CA ILE A 108 -6.48 -7.37 -8.26
C ILE A 108 -6.44 -7.94 -6.84
N LEU A 109 -7.11 -7.31 -5.90
CA LEU A 109 -7.12 -7.75 -4.50
C LEU A 109 -7.74 -9.15 -4.37
N ILE A 110 -8.86 -9.38 -5.03
CA ILE A 110 -9.51 -10.70 -5.04
C ILE A 110 -8.62 -11.76 -5.68
N ARG A 111 -8.02 -11.45 -6.83
CA ARG A 111 -7.13 -12.37 -7.54
C ARG A 111 -5.94 -12.80 -6.70
N HIS A 112 -5.40 -11.88 -5.90
CA HIS A 112 -4.20 -12.14 -5.09
C HIS A 112 -4.52 -12.50 -3.65
N HIS A 113 -5.76 -12.95 -3.40
CA HIS A 113 -6.18 -13.55 -2.13
C HIS A 113 -6.12 -12.61 -0.92
N TRP A 114 -6.42 -11.35 -1.13
CA TRP A 114 -6.69 -10.43 -0.02
C TRP A 114 -8.09 -10.72 0.52
N TYR A 115 -8.25 -10.62 1.83
CA TYR A 115 -9.52 -10.93 2.51
C TYR A 115 -10.36 -9.68 2.69
N PRO A 116 -11.67 -9.72 2.38
CA PRO A 116 -12.54 -8.60 2.66
C PRO A 116 -12.78 -8.44 4.16
N VAL A 117 -12.85 -7.18 4.60
CA VAL A 117 -13.23 -6.85 5.98
C VAL A 117 -14.75 -6.85 6.05
N GLU A 118 -15.31 -7.46 7.11
CA GLU A 118 -16.75 -7.53 7.31
C GLU A 118 -17.32 -6.19 7.79
N LYS A 119 -18.56 -5.90 7.40
CA LYS A 119 -19.37 -4.79 7.91
C LYS A 119 -18.76 -3.40 7.72
N THR A 120 -18.08 -3.17 6.61
CA THR A 120 -17.59 -1.85 6.25
C THR A 120 -18.54 -1.18 5.26
N GLU A 121 -18.66 0.16 5.35
CA GLU A 121 -19.49 0.94 4.42
C GLU A 121 -18.97 0.83 2.98
N PHE A 122 -17.65 0.92 2.80
CA PHE A 122 -16.97 0.71 1.54
C PHE A 122 -16.04 -0.50 1.63
N PRO A 123 -15.82 -1.22 0.51
CA PRO A 123 -14.95 -2.40 0.56
C PRO A 123 -13.55 -2.10 1.07
N CYS A 124 -13.13 -2.84 2.09
CA CYS A 124 -11.78 -2.81 2.62
C CYS A 124 -11.23 -4.23 2.60
N PHE A 125 -9.92 -4.33 2.43
CA PHE A 125 -9.25 -5.64 2.34
C PHE A 125 -8.01 -5.67 3.22
N TYR A 126 -7.66 -6.86 3.68
CA TYR A 126 -6.47 -7.06 4.48
C TYR A 126 -5.76 -8.35 4.10
N LYS A 127 -4.50 -8.43 4.50
CA LYS A 127 -3.70 -9.64 4.36
C LYS A 127 -2.77 -9.75 5.56
N ILE A 128 -2.70 -10.93 6.15
CA ILE A 128 -1.79 -11.23 7.25
C ILE A 128 -0.46 -11.69 6.66
N LEU A 129 0.61 -11.10 7.11
CA LEU A 129 1.97 -11.42 6.64
C LEU A 129 2.60 -12.59 7.39
#